data_b15349de575f12d36e6e80bfeb6e73a9
#
_entry.id   b15349de575f12d36e6e80bfeb6e73a9
#
_cell.length_a   1.000
_cell.length_b   1.000
_cell.length_c   1.000
_cell.angle_alpha   90.00
_cell.angle_beta   90.00
_cell.angle_gamma   90.00
#
_symmetry.space_group_name_H-M   'P 1'
#
loop_
_entity.id
_entity.type
_entity.pdbx_description
1 polymer ?
#
loop_
_entity_poly.entity_id
_entity_poly.type
_entity_poly.pdbx_seq_one_letter_code
_entity_poly.pdbx_strand_id
1 'polypeptide(L)'
;ETMEIYAPLADRMGMNRIRDELEDLSFEVLNKEARDLIQERLKFIKNNRDDNFKTISADLIQLLNENGVTAKIAGREKTPFSIWRKMQNKKISLEQLTDIVGFRILLSSVEDCYKTLGILHSKYSAIPGKFKDYISTPKINKYKSIHTALIGPLKQRIEIQIRTYEMHEFAERGIASHWKYKSSEKFSELSWKEYDWLRDLVEIIETGNSPEHYFEFTKLQMFQDNVFCFTPKGAVIKLPKNGTPIDFAYAVHTKVGDTAIGCEINGKEMPVQTVLKNGDMVKILTSSNVSPSLHWLSSSKTGKARASIRKYWQGRNKSQSKQKKVYNTSLIIDLPHNPGVLGEISTLIGMNKSNIINIELLKRKEDYLQFSFDIQIK
;
A
#
# COMPACT_ATOMS: atom_id res chain seq x y z
N GLU A 1 5.87 10.94 7.29
CA GLU A 1 6.47 9.79 6.55
C GLU A 1 6.48 8.51 7.38
N THR A 2 7.10 8.48 8.58
CA THR A 2 7.22 7.25 9.39
C THR A 2 5.85 6.61 9.66
N MET A 3 4.88 7.40 10.10
CA MET A 3 3.52 6.93 10.40
C MET A 3 2.75 6.49 9.15
N GLU A 4 2.99 7.11 8.00
CA GLU A 4 2.23 6.88 6.77
C GLU A 4 2.86 5.85 5.84
N ILE A 5 4.16 5.55 5.99
CA ILE A 5 4.89 4.63 5.11
C ILE A 5 5.57 3.52 5.87
N TYR A 6 6.54 3.84 6.75
CA TYR A 6 7.38 2.82 7.35
C TYR A 6 6.61 1.93 8.35
N ALA A 7 5.70 2.49 9.14
CA ALA A 7 4.90 1.69 10.06
C ALA A 7 3.90 0.77 9.31
N PRO A 8 3.14 1.23 8.29
CA PRO A 8 2.34 0.35 7.44
C PRO A 8 3.15 -0.68 6.66
N LEU A 9 4.36 -0.33 6.20
CA LEU A 9 5.27 -1.27 5.53
C LEU A 9 5.68 -2.39 6.49
N ALA A 10 6.08 -2.04 7.71
CA ALA A 10 6.40 -3.01 8.75
C ALA A 10 5.20 -3.91 9.09
N ASP A 11 3.97 -3.36 9.16
CA ASP A 11 2.75 -4.16 9.35
C ASP A 11 2.53 -5.16 8.21
N ARG A 12 2.71 -4.73 6.97
CA ARG A 12 2.56 -5.59 5.78
C ARG A 12 3.61 -6.69 5.72
N MET A 13 4.83 -6.42 6.20
CA MET A 13 5.90 -7.40 6.35
C MET A 13 5.70 -8.32 7.56
N GLY A 14 4.63 -8.13 8.36
CA GLY A 14 4.35 -8.88 9.57
C GLY A 14 5.26 -8.52 10.76
N MET A 15 6.08 -7.48 10.64
CA MET A 15 7.02 -7.02 11.67
C MET A 15 6.31 -6.16 12.71
N ASN A 16 5.39 -6.78 13.47
CA ASN A 16 4.52 -6.02 14.39
C ASN A 16 5.29 -5.27 15.47
N ARG A 17 6.42 -5.81 15.94
CA ARG A 17 7.26 -5.11 16.92
C ARG A 17 7.81 -3.80 16.37
N ILE A 18 8.37 -3.83 15.15
CA ILE A 18 8.92 -2.63 14.49
C ILE A 18 7.80 -1.64 14.19
N ARG A 19 6.65 -2.11 13.70
CA ARG A 19 5.48 -1.25 13.48
C ARG A 19 5.07 -0.54 14.76
N ASP A 20 4.89 -1.27 15.85
CA ASP A 20 4.43 -0.73 17.13
C ASP A 20 5.42 0.31 17.68
N GLU A 21 6.74 0.10 17.51
CA GLU A 21 7.79 1.03 17.89
C GLU A 21 7.79 2.28 17.00
N LEU A 22 7.70 2.14 15.68
CA LEU A 22 7.60 3.26 14.74
C LEU A 22 6.35 4.11 14.97
N GLU A 23 5.20 3.46 15.21
CA GLU A 23 3.94 4.14 15.53
C GLU A 23 4.06 4.94 16.83
N ASP A 24 4.66 4.39 17.89
CA ASP A 24 4.75 5.04 19.20
C ASP A 24 5.76 6.20 19.20
N LEU A 25 6.94 6.03 18.57
CA LEU A 25 7.92 7.11 18.39
C LEU A 25 7.35 8.26 17.54
N SER A 26 6.63 7.93 16.47
CA SER A 26 5.98 8.96 15.66
C SER A 26 4.88 9.68 16.42
N PHE A 27 4.14 8.97 17.27
CA PHE A 27 3.09 9.54 18.11
C PHE A 27 3.65 10.49 19.16
N GLU A 28 4.82 10.19 19.72
CA GLU A 28 5.54 11.06 20.64
C GLU A 28 5.86 12.43 20.03
N VAL A 29 6.23 12.45 18.74
CA VAL A 29 6.54 13.70 18.02
C VAL A 29 5.28 14.42 17.57
N LEU A 30 4.28 13.69 17.07
CA LEU A 30 3.08 14.28 16.46
C LEU A 30 2.04 14.73 17.48
N ASN A 31 1.95 14.07 18.63
CA ASN A 31 0.93 14.36 19.65
C ASN A 31 1.41 13.95 21.06
N LYS A 32 2.46 14.63 21.52
CA LYS A 32 3.13 14.35 22.78
C LYS A 32 2.19 14.38 23.98
N GLU A 33 1.34 15.40 24.06
CA GLU A 33 0.41 15.56 25.19
C GLU A 33 -0.54 14.37 25.34
N ALA A 34 -1.15 13.93 24.24
CA ALA A 34 -2.05 12.77 24.27
C ALA A 34 -1.31 11.48 24.62
N ARG A 35 -0.07 11.32 24.16
CA ARG A 35 0.77 10.17 24.49
C ARG A 35 1.11 10.14 25.98
N ASP A 36 1.57 11.25 26.51
CA ASP A 36 1.98 11.36 27.92
C ASP A 36 0.81 11.10 28.87
N LEU A 37 -0.36 11.67 28.61
CA LEU A 37 -1.60 11.38 29.36
C LEU A 37 -1.97 9.88 29.34
N ILE A 38 -1.89 9.25 28.18
CA ILE A 38 -2.18 7.82 28.05
C ILE A 38 -1.14 7.02 28.82
N GLN A 39 0.13 7.35 28.75
CA GLN A 39 1.20 6.65 29.48
C GLN A 39 1.04 6.76 31.00
N GLU A 40 0.76 7.94 31.50
CA GLU A 40 0.51 8.15 32.95
C GLU A 40 -0.66 7.29 33.43
N ARG A 41 -1.74 7.28 32.66
CA ARG A 41 -2.91 6.48 32.99
C ARG A 41 -2.64 4.98 32.92
N LEU A 42 -1.85 4.55 31.94
CA LEU A 42 -1.41 3.14 31.84
C LEU A 42 -0.57 2.73 33.05
N LYS A 43 0.36 3.56 33.51
CA LYS A 43 1.16 3.35 34.72
C LYS A 43 0.27 3.22 35.95
N PHE A 44 -0.72 4.10 36.10
CA PHE A 44 -1.67 4.05 37.22
C PHE A 44 -2.50 2.75 37.19
N ILE A 45 -3.01 2.35 36.01
CA ILE A 45 -3.78 1.12 35.85
C ILE A 45 -2.90 -0.10 36.14
N LYS A 46 -1.64 -0.10 35.71
CA LYS A 46 -0.68 -1.19 35.94
C LYS A 46 -0.42 -1.37 37.43
N ASN A 47 -0.05 -0.31 38.12
CA ASN A 47 0.24 -0.35 39.54
C ASN A 47 -0.93 -0.90 40.39
N ASN A 48 -2.17 -0.63 39.96
CA ASN A 48 -3.37 -1.11 40.67
C ASN A 48 -3.86 -2.50 40.23
N ARG A 49 -3.27 -3.12 39.20
CA ARG A 49 -3.74 -4.38 38.59
C ARG A 49 -2.68 -5.49 38.48
N ASP A 50 -1.44 -5.26 38.91
CA ASP A 50 -0.36 -6.24 38.77
C ASP A 50 -0.68 -7.52 39.54
N ASP A 51 -1.31 -7.44 40.71
CA ASP A 51 -1.72 -8.61 41.51
C ASP A 51 -2.84 -9.40 40.81
N ASN A 52 -3.80 -8.71 40.20
CA ASN A 52 -4.86 -9.36 39.44
C ASN A 52 -4.32 -10.10 38.20
N PHE A 53 -3.32 -9.52 37.51
CA PHE A 53 -2.70 -10.16 36.35
C PHE A 53 -1.99 -11.46 36.72
N LYS A 54 -1.24 -11.46 37.85
CA LYS A 54 -0.55 -12.67 38.36
C LYS A 54 -1.55 -13.74 38.76
N THR A 55 -2.61 -13.35 39.48
CA THR A 55 -3.67 -14.26 39.90
C THR A 55 -4.38 -14.90 38.71
N ILE A 56 -4.83 -14.09 37.73
CA ILE A 56 -5.49 -14.59 36.52
C ILE A 56 -4.55 -15.49 35.71
N SER A 57 -3.27 -15.12 35.59
CA SER A 57 -2.28 -15.94 34.88
C SER A 57 -2.08 -17.29 35.54
N ALA A 58 -2.00 -17.35 36.91
CA ALA A 58 -1.87 -18.56 37.66
C ALA A 58 -3.10 -19.47 37.50
N ASP A 59 -4.31 -18.91 37.61
CA ASP A 59 -5.56 -19.65 37.42
C ASP A 59 -5.66 -20.25 36.00
N LEU A 60 -5.28 -19.47 34.98
CA LEU A 60 -5.29 -19.96 33.60
C LEU A 60 -4.24 -21.08 33.39
N ILE A 61 -3.04 -20.95 33.95
CA ILE A 61 -1.98 -21.97 33.87
C ILE A 61 -2.46 -23.25 34.56
N GLN A 62 -3.02 -23.14 35.78
CA GLN A 62 -3.54 -24.28 36.52
C GLN A 62 -4.62 -25.00 35.72
N LEU A 63 -5.61 -24.26 35.21
CA LEU A 63 -6.70 -24.82 34.40
C LEU A 63 -6.18 -25.58 33.16
N LEU A 64 -5.18 -25.06 32.48
CA LEU A 64 -4.60 -25.70 31.29
C LEU A 64 -3.82 -26.96 31.66
N ASN A 65 -3.02 -26.90 32.74
CA ASN A 65 -2.25 -28.05 33.22
C ASN A 65 -3.16 -29.20 33.69
N GLU A 66 -4.26 -28.90 34.39
CA GLU A 66 -5.28 -29.88 34.81
C GLU A 66 -5.90 -30.63 33.63
N ASN A 67 -5.96 -29.97 32.45
CA ASN A 67 -6.46 -30.54 31.20
C ASN A 67 -5.35 -31.10 30.29
N GLY A 68 -4.12 -31.25 30.79
CA GLY A 68 -3.00 -31.83 30.07
C GLY A 68 -2.48 -30.92 28.91
N VAL A 69 -2.55 -29.61 29.09
CA VAL A 69 -2.00 -28.63 28.14
C VAL A 69 -0.91 -27.80 28.81
N THR A 70 0.33 -27.91 28.33
CA THR A 70 1.45 -27.11 28.82
C THR A 70 1.51 -25.81 28.02
N ALA A 71 1.37 -24.67 28.68
CA ALA A 71 1.33 -23.36 28.04
C ALA A 71 2.23 -22.35 28.76
N LYS A 72 2.78 -21.40 28.00
CA LYS A 72 3.39 -20.19 28.56
C LYS A 72 2.41 -19.04 28.44
N ILE A 73 2.11 -18.37 29.52
CA ILE A 73 1.22 -17.20 29.54
C ILE A 73 2.06 -15.95 29.75
N ALA A 74 1.84 -14.95 28.89
CA ALA A 74 2.50 -13.65 28.96
C ALA A 74 1.47 -12.52 28.84
N GLY A 75 1.70 -11.43 29.55
CA GLY A 75 0.92 -10.21 29.38
C GLY A 75 1.22 -9.56 28.01
N ARG A 76 0.18 -8.98 27.42
CA ARG A 76 0.31 -8.12 26.27
C ARG A 76 -0.19 -6.73 26.63
N GLU A 77 0.73 -5.80 26.73
CA GLU A 77 0.39 -4.38 26.83
C GLU A 77 0.17 -3.79 25.43
N LYS A 78 -0.81 -2.90 25.32
CA LYS A 78 -1.04 -2.14 24.10
C LYS A 78 -0.20 -0.87 24.14
N THR A 79 0.36 -0.49 23.00
CA THR A 79 1.12 0.77 22.88
C THR A 79 0.20 1.98 23.05
N PRO A 80 0.69 3.12 23.56
CA PRO A 80 -0.09 4.36 23.70
C PRO A 80 -0.77 4.76 22.40
N PHE A 81 -0.09 4.67 21.27
CA PHE A 81 -0.68 4.96 19.97
C PHE A 81 -1.85 4.02 19.61
N SER A 82 -1.72 2.71 19.85
CA SER A 82 -2.79 1.76 19.53
C SER A 82 -4.05 2.00 20.38
N ILE A 83 -3.87 2.47 21.61
CA ILE A 83 -4.95 2.89 22.51
C ILE A 83 -5.60 4.17 21.99
N TRP A 84 -4.82 5.19 21.70
CA TRP A 84 -5.29 6.47 21.16
C TRP A 84 -6.09 6.25 19.85
N ARG A 85 -5.54 5.49 18.91
CA ARG A 85 -6.22 5.15 17.65
C ARG A 85 -7.57 4.46 17.89
N LYS A 86 -7.65 3.57 18.88
CA LYS A 86 -8.89 2.89 19.25
C LYS A 86 -9.91 3.84 19.86
N MET A 87 -9.47 4.77 20.71
CA MET A 87 -10.32 5.82 21.30
C MET A 87 -10.90 6.70 20.21
N GLN A 88 -10.07 7.16 19.27
CA GLN A 88 -10.52 8.00 18.14
C GLN A 88 -11.51 7.26 17.23
N ASN A 89 -11.20 6.03 16.82
CA ASN A 89 -12.06 5.26 15.93
C ASN A 89 -13.41 4.89 16.54
N LYS A 90 -13.46 4.68 17.86
CA LYS A 90 -14.70 4.29 18.57
C LYS A 90 -15.39 5.45 19.26
N LYS A 91 -14.77 6.62 19.29
CA LYS A 91 -15.24 7.82 20.02
C LYS A 91 -15.55 7.52 21.50
N ILE A 92 -14.64 6.77 22.17
CA ILE A 92 -14.76 6.37 23.58
C ILE A 92 -13.61 6.94 24.40
N SER A 93 -13.84 7.13 25.71
CA SER A 93 -12.78 7.54 26.64
C SER A 93 -11.87 6.37 27.03
N LEU A 94 -10.73 6.67 27.66
CA LEU A 94 -9.79 5.67 28.12
C LEU A 94 -10.40 4.74 29.19
N GLU A 95 -11.26 5.30 30.05
CA GLU A 95 -11.97 4.54 31.11
C GLU A 95 -12.94 3.50 30.52
N GLN A 96 -13.50 3.79 29.37
CA GLN A 96 -14.40 2.87 28.65
C GLN A 96 -13.65 1.75 27.89
N LEU A 97 -12.32 1.84 27.80
CA LEU A 97 -11.49 0.80 27.24
C LEU A 97 -11.31 -0.34 28.26
N THR A 98 -12.05 -1.40 28.07
CA THR A 98 -12.02 -2.60 28.95
C THR A 98 -10.91 -3.59 28.58
N ASP A 99 -10.19 -3.37 27.48
CA ASP A 99 -9.24 -4.30 26.86
C ASP A 99 -7.81 -3.74 26.78
N ILE A 100 -7.38 -3.06 27.85
CA ILE A 100 -6.05 -2.46 27.92
C ILE A 100 -4.96 -3.52 28.11
N VAL A 101 -5.23 -4.54 28.94
CA VAL A 101 -4.34 -5.66 29.19
C VAL A 101 -4.93 -6.92 28.59
N GLY A 102 -4.15 -7.61 27.80
CA GLY A 102 -4.50 -8.90 27.22
C GLY A 102 -3.55 -10.00 27.67
N PHE A 103 -3.98 -11.23 27.52
CA PHE A 103 -3.17 -12.42 27.79
C PHE A 103 -2.77 -13.07 26.48
N ARG A 104 -1.54 -13.54 26.42
CA ARG A 104 -1.01 -14.29 25.29
C ARG A 104 -0.64 -15.68 25.78
N ILE A 105 -1.28 -16.69 25.21
CA ILE A 105 -1.02 -18.10 25.51
C ILE A 105 -0.19 -18.68 24.37
N LEU A 106 1.00 -19.15 24.69
CA LEU A 106 1.95 -19.76 23.76
C LEU A 106 1.99 -21.26 23.97
N LEU A 107 1.83 -22.00 22.89
CA LEU A 107 1.66 -23.44 22.85
C LEU A 107 2.61 -24.08 21.82
N SER A 108 2.78 -25.42 21.92
CA SER A 108 3.70 -26.13 21.04
C SER A 108 3.08 -26.49 19.68
N SER A 109 1.78 -26.74 19.63
CA SER A 109 1.08 -27.22 18.44
C SER A 109 -0.20 -26.44 18.13
N VAL A 110 -0.67 -26.54 16.87
CA VAL A 110 -1.97 -25.99 16.45
C VAL A 110 -3.12 -26.70 17.14
N GLU A 111 -3.01 -28.00 17.35
CA GLU A 111 -4.00 -28.83 18.05
C GLU A 111 -4.19 -28.32 19.47
N ASP A 112 -3.09 -28.04 20.18
CA ASP A 112 -3.16 -27.46 21.52
C ASP A 112 -3.81 -26.06 21.52
N CYS A 113 -3.67 -25.29 20.47
CA CYS A 113 -4.35 -23.99 20.35
C CYS A 113 -5.88 -24.17 20.35
N TYR A 114 -6.41 -25.09 19.59
CA TYR A 114 -7.85 -25.38 19.55
C TYR A 114 -8.34 -26.09 20.82
N LYS A 115 -7.54 -27.00 21.39
CA LYS A 115 -7.82 -27.64 22.69
C LYS A 115 -7.91 -26.59 23.79
N THR A 116 -6.97 -25.67 23.85
CA THR A 116 -6.97 -24.52 24.78
C THR A 116 -8.22 -23.66 24.63
N LEU A 117 -8.61 -23.34 23.39
CA LEU A 117 -9.83 -22.59 23.14
C LEU A 117 -11.07 -23.31 23.70
N GLY A 118 -11.20 -24.62 23.47
CA GLY A 118 -12.28 -25.42 23.96
C GLY A 118 -12.34 -25.42 25.49
N ILE A 119 -11.21 -25.63 26.18
CA ILE A 119 -11.10 -25.59 27.65
C ILE A 119 -11.54 -24.23 28.19
N LEU A 120 -11.04 -23.14 27.61
CA LEU A 120 -11.37 -21.78 28.06
C LEU A 120 -12.85 -21.46 27.87
N HIS A 121 -13.43 -21.82 26.72
CA HIS A 121 -14.83 -21.54 26.40
C HIS A 121 -15.80 -22.45 27.17
N SER A 122 -15.36 -23.63 27.63
CA SER A 122 -16.17 -24.47 28.51
C SER A 122 -16.20 -23.96 29.96
N LYS A 123 -15.11 -23.31 30.42
CA LYS A 123 -14.98 -22.79 31.78
C LYS A 123 -15.50 -21.37 31.92
N TYR A 124 -15.31 -20.51 30.93
CA TYR A 124 -15.60 -19.08 30.98
C TYR A 124 -16.54 -18.65 29.86
N SER A 125 -17.47 -17.74 30.15
CA SER A 125 -18.41 -17.21 29.17
C SER A 125 -17.69 -16.35 28.12
N ALA A 126 -17.81 -16.72 26.86
CA ALA A 126 -17.26 -15.93 25.74
C ALA A 126 -18.10 -14.69 25.45
N ILE A 127 -17.43 -13.58 25.12
CA ILE A 127 -18.10 -12.34 24.77
C ILE A 127 -18.47 -12.37 23.27
N PRO A 128 -19.77 -12.27 22.91
CA PRO A 128 -20.21 -12.34 21.52
C PRO A 128 -19.51 -11.32 20.62
N GLY A 129 -19.21 -11.72 19.38
CA GLY A 129 -18.58 -10.86 18.37
C GLY A 129 -17.09 -10.55 18.62
N LYS A 130 -16.47 -11.18 19.63
CA LYS A 130 -15.03 -10.98 19.95
C LYS A 130 -14.15 -12.16 19.57
N PHE A 131 -14.73 -13.24 19.09
CA PHE A 131 -13.99 -14.39 18.59
C PHE A 131 -13.50 -14.15 17.16
N LYS A 132 -12.23 -14.45 16.90
CA LYS A 132 -11.61 -14.42 15.56
C LYS A 132 -10.57 -15.52 15.45
N ASP A 133 -10.71 -16.35 14.43
CA ASP A 133 -9.75 -17.40 14.12
C ASP A 133 -8.88 -16.99 12.92
N TYR A 134 -7.67 -16.53 13.22
CA TYR A 134 -6.66 -16.25 12.24
C TYR A 134 -5.67 -17.40 12.01
N ILE A 135 -5.89 -18.58 12.62
CA ILE A 135 -5.13 -19.78 12.30
C ILE A 135 -5.72 -20.41 11.05
N SER A 136 -7.03 -20.61 11.01
CA SER A 136 -7.75 -21.17 9.86
C SER A 136 -7.84 -20.14 8.70
N THR A 137 -7.99 -18.85 9.03
CA THR A 137 -8.08 -17.77 8.04
C THR A 137 -7.05 -16.67 8.33
N PRO A 138 -5.78 -16.85 7.94
CA PRO A 138 -4.71 -15.91 8.21
C PRO A 138 -4.98 -14.51 7.64
N LYS A 139 -4.45 -13.49 8.30
CA LYS A 139 -4.48 -12.13 7.74
C LYS A 139 -3.60 -12.02 6.47
N ILE A 140 -3.78 -10.96 5.70
CA ILE A 140 -2.99 -10.69 4.48
C ILE A 140 -1.49 -10.68 4.77
N ASN A 141 -1.07 -10.18 5.93
CA ASN A 141 0.32 -10.20 6.41
C ASN A 141 0.73 -11.54 7.05
N LYS A 142 -0.02 -12.62 6.81
CA LYS A 142 0.20 -13.99 7.32
C LYS A 142 0.20 -14.12 8.84
N TYR A 143 -0.31 -13.12 9.55
CA TYR A 143 -0.51 -13.22 10.99
C TYR A 143 -1.50 -14.34 11.32
N LYS A 144 -1.08 -15.23 12.23
CA LYS A 144 -1.87 -16.36 12.73
C LYS A 144 -2.02 -16.26 14.25
N SER A 145 -3.24 -16.37 14.75
CA SER A 145 -3.57 -16.48 16.17
C SER A 145 -5.07 -16.66 16.32
N ILE A 146 -5.53 -17.33 17.37
CA ILE A 146 -6.93 -17.28 17.80
C ILE A 146 -7.07 -16.11 18.77
N HIS A 147 -8.07 -15.26 18.55
CA HIS A 147 -8.43 -14.19 19.46
C HIS A 147 -9.80 -14.45 20.06
N THR A 148 -9.89 -14.36 21.37
CA THR A 148 -11.16 -14.45 22.10
C THR A 148 -11.19 -13.49 23.27
N ALA A 149 -12.38 -13.09 23.69
CA ALA A 149 -12.58 -12.32 24.91
C ALA A 149 -13.58 -13.05 25.81
N LEU A 150 -13.23 -13.16 27.09
CA LEU A 150 -13.96 -13.94 28.05
C LEU A 150 -14.29 -13.11 29.29
N ILE A 151 -15.31 -13.53 30.04
CA ILE A 151 -15.49 -13.15 31.43
C ILE A 151 -14.70 -14.18 32.26
N GLY A 152 -13.45 -13.85 32.56
CA GLY A 152 -12.50 -14.76 33.21
C GLY A 152 -12.57 -14.76 34.74
N PRO A 153 -11.49 -15.21 35.41
CA PRO A 153 -11.36 -15.14 36.84
C PRO A 153 -11.64 -13.73 37.37
N LEU A 154 -12.07 -13.64 38.63
CA LEU A 154 -12.45 -12.37 39.29
C LEU A 154 -13.59 -11.62 38.58
N LYS A 155 -14.37 -12.27 37.71
CA LYS A 155 -15.42 -11.67 36.84
C LYS A 155 -14.92 -10.51 35.96
N GLN A 156 -13.63 -10.51 35.67
CA GLN A 156 -13.02 -9.50 34.82
C GLN A 156 -13.10 -9.91 33.34
N ARG A 157 -13.29 -8.92 32.51
CA ARG A 157 -13.17 -9.10 31.05
C ARG A 157 -11.70 -9.19 30.66
N ILE A 158 -11.31 -10.32 30.04
CA ILE A 158 -9.97 -10.59 29.56
C ILE A 158 -9.98 -10.85 28.05
N GLU A 159 -9.00 -10.28 27.34
CA GLU A 159 -8.71 -10.63 25.95
C GLU A 159 -7.57 -11.65 25.91
N ILE A 160 -7.76 -12.74 25.17
CA ILE A 160 -6.78 -13.81 25.06
C ILE A 160 -6.38 -13.99 23.59
N GLN A 161 -5.08 -14.07 23.35
CA GLN A 161 -4.48 -14.48 22.09
C GLN A 161 -3.84 -15.85 22.29
N ILE A 162 -4.28 -16.85 21.50
CA ILE A 162 -3.76 -18.21 21.52
C ILE A 162 -3.01 -18.45 20.23
N ARG A 163 -1.75 -18.87 20.34
CA ARG A 163 -0.91 -19.15 19.17
C ARG A 163 0.28 -20.04 19.53
N THR A 164 0.89 -20.68 18.55
CA THR A 164 2.11 -21.45 18.76
C THR A 164 3.33 -20.53 18.95
N TYR A 165 4.44 -21.09 19.45
CA TYR A 165 5.71 -20.37 19.54
C TYR A 165 6.18 -19.89 18.17
N GLU A 166 6.02 -20.71 17.11
CA GLU A 166 6.36 -20.34 15.73
C GLU A 166 5.52 -19.16 15.23
N MET A 167 4.20 -19.21 15.43
CA MET A 167 3.30 -18.09 15.09
C MET A 167 3.64 -16.83 15.88
N HIS A 168 4.14 -16.97 17.09
CA HIS A 168 4.59 -15.86 17.90
C HIS A 168 5.83 -15.19 17.32
N GLU A 169 6.87 -15.96 17.01
CA GLU A 169 8.09 -15.45 16.37
C GLU A 169 7.78 -14.77 15.04
N PHE A 170 6.92 -15.38 14.23
CA PHE A 170 6.47 -14.77 12.98
C PHE A 170 5.71 -13.46 13.22
N ALA A 171 4.81 -13.42 14.20
CA ALA A 171 4.04 -12.22 14.52
C ALA A 171 4.90 -11.06 15.08
N GLU A 172 6.03 -11.35 15.73
CA GLU A 172 6.94 -10.32 16.26
C GLU A 172 7.96 -9.83 15.20
N ARG A 173 8.50 -10.75 14.39
CA ARG A 173 9.61 -10.50 13.46
C ARG A 173 9.24 -10.49 11.99
N GLY A 174 8.03 -10.97 11.67
CA GLY A 174 7.56 -11.06 10.29
C GLY A 174 8.46 -11.90 9.41
N ILE A 175 8.69 -11.41 8.19
CA ILE A 175 9.55 -12.06 7.20
C ILE A 175 10.95 -12.33 7.72
N ALA A 176 11.49 -11.48 8.60
CA ALA A 176 12.82 -11.64 9.15
C ALA A 176 12.96 -12.91 10.03
N SER A 177 11.87 -13.49 10.53
CA SER A 177 11.90 -14.78 11.25
C SER A 177 12.32 -15.93 10.33
N HIS A 178 11.93 -15.91 9.06
CA HIS A 178 12.30 -16.94 8.10
C HIS A 178 13.77 -16.87 7.68
N TRP A 179 14.38 -15.68 7.66
CA TRP A 179 15.78 -15.52 7.30
C TRP A 179 16.76 -16.17 8.30
N LYS A 180 16.37 -16.22 9.56
CA LYS A 180 17.22 -16.81 10.62
C LYS A 180 17.23 -18.34 10.61
N TYR A 181 16.16 -18.97 10.15
CA TYR A 181 16.02 -20.45 10.17
C TYR A 181 16.53 -21.12 8.88
N LYS A 182 16.67 -20.41 7.77
CA LYS A 182 17.00 -20.96 6.45
C LYS A 182 18.32 -20.50 5.88
N SER A 183 19.33 -20.24 6.72
CA SER A 183 20.68 -19.92 6.28
C SER A 183 21.43 -21.07 5.59
N SER A 184 20.83 -22.25 5.44
CA SER A 184 21.49 -23.45 4.88
C SER A 184 20.76 -24.15 3.72
N GLU A 185 19.56 -23.72 3.32
CA GLU A 185 18.90 -24.33 2.16
C GLU A 185 18.36 -23.28 1.19
N LYS A 186 18.58 -23.53 -0.11
CA LYS A 186 18.17 -22.71 -1.24
C LYS A 186 16.79 -22.06 -1.01
N PHE A 187 16.74 -20.76 -1.03
CA PHE A 187 15.51 -19.99 -1.15
C PHE A 187 14.73 -20.56 -2.34
N SER A 188 13.71 -21.36 -2.08
CA SER A 188 12.92 -21.95 -3.15
C SER A 188 12.12 -20.85 -3.84
N GLU A 189 12.03 -20.87 -5.17
CA GLU A 189 11.22 -19.94 -5.99
C GLU A 189 9.77 -19.80 -5.49
N LEU A 190 9.25 -20.80 -4.76
CA LEU A 190 7.92 -20.75 -4.13
C LEU A 190 7.81 -19.68 -3.03
N SER A 191 8.89 -19.37 -2.29
CA SER A 191 8.80 -18.36 -1.22
C SER A 191 8.74 -16.93 -1.76
N TRP A 192 9.27 -16.68 -2.96
CA TRP A 192 9.23 -15.36 -3.59
C TRP A 192 7.84 -15.01 -4.16
N LYS A 193 7.06 -15.97 -4.64
CA LYS A 193 5.68 -15.73 -5.12
C LYS A 193 4.77 -15.15 -4.04
N GLU A 194 5.10 -15.41 -2.79
CA GLU A 194 4.33 -14.89 -1.65
C GLU A 194 4.62 -13.41 -1.36
N TYR A 195 5.72 -12.88 -1.88
CA TYR A 195 6.18 -11.50 -1.70
C TYR A 195 6.32 -10.74 -3.02
N ASP A 196 5.52 -11.10 -4.03
CA ASP A 196 5.51 -10.44 -5.35
C ASP A 196 5.36 -8.91 -5.21
N TRP A 197 4.57 -8.45 -4.25
CA TRP A 197 4.41 -7.03 -3.97
C TRP A 197 5.71 -6.34 -3.52
N LEU A 198 6.60 -7.04 -2.83
CA LEU A 198 7.90 -6.49 -2.41
C LEU A 198 8.83 -6.38 -3.61
N ARG A 199 8.81 -7.37 -4.49
CA ARG A 199 9.54 -7.33 -5.77
C ARG A 199 9.05 -6.20 -6.65
N ASP A 200 7.72 -6.05 -6.77
CA ASP A 200 7.11 -4.94 -7.52
C ASP A 200 7.52 -3.59 -6.93
N LEU A 201 7.61 -3.49 -5.59
CA LEU A 201 8.08 -2.29 -4.90
C LEU A 201 9.56 -2.00 -5.22
N VAL A 202 10.44 -3.01 -5.17
CA VAL A 202 11.86 -2.88 -5.53
C VAL A 202 12.01 -2.46 -7.00
N GLU A 203 11.28 -3.09 -7.92
CA GLU A 203 11.29 -2.74 -9.34
C GLU A 203 10.86 -1.28 -9.57
N ILE A 204 9.87 -0.79 -8.83
CA ILE A 204 9.43 0.61 -8.88
C ILE A 204 10.53 1.54 -8.35
N ILE A 205 11.21 1.17 -7.26
CA ILE A 205 12.32 1.93 -6.69
C ILE A 205 13.50 2.00 -7.67
N GLU A 206 13.86 0.89 -8.33
CA GLU A 206 14.96 0.83 -9.29
C GLU A 206 14.67 1.57 -10.59
N THR A 207 13.41 1.62 -11.01
CA THR A 207 13.01 2.21 -12.30
C THR A 207 12.54 3.66 -12.21
N GLY A 208 12.27 4.19 -11.03
CA GLY A 208 11.77 5.54 -10.82
C GLY A 208 12.88 6.60 -10.80
N ASN A 209 12.56 7.78 -11.30
CA ASN A 209 13.52 8.89 -11.45
C ASN A 209 13.33 10.04 -10.45
N SER A 210 12.35 9.98 -9.51
CA SER A 210 12.18 11.02 -8.50
C SER A 210 11.63 10.47 -7.16
N PRO A 211 12.10 10.99 -6.01
CA PRO A 211 11.68 10.55 -4.68
C PRO A 211 10.18 10.71 -4.41
N GLU A 212 9.54 11.76 -4.94
CA GLU A 212 8.12 12.06 -4.75
C GLU A 212 7.20 10.99 -5.35
N HIS A 213 7.60 10.42 -6.50
CA HIS A 213 6.86 9.34 -7.13
C HIS A 213 6.95 8.02 -6.34
N TYR A 214 8.07 7.75 -5.66
CA TYR A 214 8.21 6.55 -4.80
C TYR A 214 7.22 6.59 -3.65
N PHE A 215 7.05 7.75 -3.06
CA PHE A 215 6.15 7.97 -1.94
C PHE A 215 4.69 7.66 -2.31
N GLU A 216 4.24 8.21 -3.43
CA GLU A 216 2.88 8.01 -3.93
C GLU A 216 2.62 6.55 -4.31
N PHE A 217 3.58 5.90 -4.98
CA PHE A 217 3.46 4.49 -5.37
C PHE A 217 3.46 3.53 -4.19
N THR A 218 4.34 3.76 -3.22
CA THR A 218 4.41 2.95 -2.01
C THR A 218 3.08 3.04 -1.24
N LYS A 219 2.53 4.25 -1.10
CA LYS A 219 1.23 4.48 -0.46
C LYS A 219 0.08 3.77 -1.21
N LEU A 220 0.06 3.83 -2.54
CA LEU A 220 -0.95 3.14 -3.36
C LEU A 220 -0.87 1.61 -3.24
N GLN A 221 0.32 1.04 -3.17
CA GLN A 221 0.51 -0.42 -3.02
C GLN A 221 0.13 -0.93 -1.62
N MET A 222 0.27 -0.12 -0.58
CA MET A 222 0.07 -0.56 0.80
C MET A 222 -1.39 -0.58 1.27
N PHE A 223 -2.26 0.27 0.74
CA PHE A 223 -3.60 0.52 1.31
C PHE A 223 -4.77 -0.09 0.55
N GLN A 224 -4.55 -1.03 -0.37
CA GLN A 224 -5.61 -1.48 -1.26
C GLN A 224 -6.21 -2.83 -0.84
N ASP A 225 -7.53 -2.85 -0.66
CA ASP A 225 -8.35 -4.05 -0.82
C ASP A 225 -8.13 -4.58 -2.25
N ASN A 226 -8.04 -5.90 -2.41
CA ASN A 226 -7.76 -6.49 -3.71
C ASN A 226 -9.05 -7.03 -4.35
N VAL A 227 -9.11 -6.94 -5.67
CA VAL A 227 -10.05 -7.67 -6.52
C VAL A 227 -9.27 -8.71 -7.34
N PHE A 228 -9.89 -9.86 -7.55
CA PHE A 228 -9.32 -10.96 -8.32
C PHE A 228 -10.11 -11.08 -9.63
N CYS A 229 -9.41 -10.90 -10.74
CA CYS A 229 -9.97 -11.01 -12.08
C CYS A 229 -9.33 -12.16 -12.83
N PHE A 230 -9.99 -12.69 -13.84
CA PHE A 230 -9.54 -13.86 -14.59
C PHE A 230 -9.16 -13.48 -16.00
N THR A 231 -8.10 -14.08 -16.52
CA THR A 231 -7.84 -14.08 -17.96
C THR A 231 -8.76 -15.12 -18.67
N PRO A 232 -8.98 -15.01 -19.99
CA PRO A 232 -9.72 -16.03 -20.73
C PRO A 232 -9.12 -17.44 -20.65
N LYS A 233 -7.84 -17.55 -20.30
CA LYS A 233 -7.12 -18.81 -20.06
C LYS A 233 -7.24 -19.32 -18.63
N GLY A 234 -8.03 -18.66 -17.76
CA GLY A 234 -8.24 -19.07 -16.38
C GLY A 234 -7.16 -18.60 -15.38
N ALA A 235 -6.15 -17.84 -15.81
CA ALA A 235 -5.16 -17.30 -14.87
C ALA A 235 -5.79 -16.20 -14.01
N VAL A 236 -5.50 -16.23 -12.71
CA VAL A 236 -6.01 -15.24 -11.73
C VAL A 236 -5.05 -14.06 -11.65
N ILE A 237 -5.56 -12.87 -11.86
CA ILE A 237 -4.83 -11.61 -11.74
C ILE A 237 -5.37 -10.85 -10.54
N LYS A 238 -4.49 -10.55 -9.60
CA LYS A 238 -4.78 -9.75 -8.42
C LYS A 238 -4.56 -8.28 -8.71
N LEU A 239 -5.59 -7.45 -8.50
CA LEU A 239 -5.56 -6.00 -8.68
C LEU A 239 -6.02 -5.29 -7.40
N PRO A 240 -5.66 -4.02 -7.22
CA PRO A 240 -6.24 -3.20 -6.17
C PRO A 240 -7.72 -2.95 -6.43
N LYS A 241 -8.47 -2.70 -5.36
CA LYS A 241 -9.85 -2.20 -5.44
C LYS A 241 -9.90 -0.95 -6.31
N ASN A 242 -10.89 -0.87 -7.17
CA ASN A 242 -11.02 0.14 -8.22
C ASN A 242 -9.97 0.03 -9.33
N GLY A 243 -9.24 -1.08 -9.44
CA GLY A 243 -8.37 -1.38 -10.57
C GLY A 243 -9.13 -1.41 -11.89
N THR A 244 -8.46 -1.07 -12.97
CA THR A 244 -9.02 -0.94 -14.31
C THR A 244 -8.43 -2.00 -15.27
N PRO A 245 -9.03 -2.22 -16.44
CA PRO A 245 -8.43 -3.03 -17.50
C PRO A 245 -7.01 -2.60 -17.91
N ILE A 246 -6.66 -1.33 -17.72
CA ILE A 246 -5.30 -0.83 -17.92
C ILE A 246 -4.36 -1.48 -16.89
N ASP A 247 -4.74 -1.46 -15.60
CA ASP A 247 -3.99 -2.11 -14.53
C ASP A 247 -3.85 -3.62 -14.78
N PHE A 248 -4.94 -4.25 -15.23
CA PHE A 248 -4.97 -5.66 -15.58
C PHE A 248 -4.00 -5.98 -16.73
N ALA A 249 -3.99 -5.19 -17.80
CA ALA A 249 -3.12 -5.39 -18.95
C ALA A 249 -1.64 -5.37 -18.56
N TYR A 250 -1.24 -4.37 -17.75
CA TYR A 250 0.13 -4.28 -17.24
C TYR A 250 0.46 -5.33 -16.18
N ALA A 251 -0.51 -5.82 -15.43
CA ALA A 251 -0.31 -6.92 -14.50
C ALA A 251 -0.03 -8.25 -15.24
N VAL A 252 -0.71 -8.48 -16.36
CA VAL A 252 -0.47 -9.64 -17.21
C VAL A 252 0.94 -9.57 -17.84
N HIS A 253 1.23 -8.51 -18.58
CA HIS A 253 2.55 -8.28 -19.17
C HIS A 253 2.68 -6.84 -19.68
N THR A 254 3.86 -6.21 -19.54
CA THR A 254 4.10 -4.84 -19.98
C THR A 254 3.74 -4.63 -21.47
N LYS A 255 4.12 -5.58 -22.35
CA LYS A 255 3.79 -5.51 -23.78
C LYS A 255 2.29 -5.50 -24.05
N VAL A 256 1.49 -6.25 -23.24
CA VAL A 256 0.02 -6.24 -23.35
C VAL A 256 -0.53 -4.88 -23.00
N GLY A 257 -0.01 -4.25 -21.93
CA GLY A 257 -0.39 -2.89 -21.55
C GLY A 257 0.00 -1.86 -22.59
N ASP A 258 1.21 -1.94 -23.15
CA ASP A 258 1.72 -0.97 -24.13
C ASP A 258 0.95 -1.03 -25.47
N THR A 259 0.37 -2.17 -25.83
CA THR A 259 -0.35 -2.42 -27.08
C THR A 259 -1.87 -2.49 -26.92
N ALA A 260 -2.41 -2.21 -25.72
CA ALA A 260 -3.84 -2.27 -25.45
C ALA A 260 -4.61 -1.19 -26.24
N ILE A 261 -5.71 -1.61 -26.87
CA ILE A 261 -6.63 -0.72 -27.61
C ILE A 261 -8.04 -0.71 -27.01
N GLY A 262 -8.41 -1.78 -26.29
CA GLY A 262 -9.71 -1.97 -25.70
C GLY A 262 -9.74 -3.19 -24.78
N CYS A 263 -10.89 -3.47 -24.23
CA CYS A 263 -11.09 -4.68 -23.42
C CYS A 263 -12.52 -5.22 -23.55
N GLU A 264 -12.63 -6.52 -23.32
CA GLU A 264 -13.90 -7.21 -23.09
C GLU A 264 -13.95 -7.63 -21.60
N ILE A 265 -15.03 -7.30 -20.92
CA ILE A 265 -15.30 -7.73 -19.54
C ILE A 265 -16.53 -8.63 -19.58
N ASN A 266 -16.37 -9.89 -19.15
CA ASN A 266 -17.44 -10.90 -19.17
C ASN A 266 -18.09 -11.04 -20.56
N GLY A 267 -17.28 -10.94 -21.63
CA GLY A 267 -17.73 -11.08 -23.03
C GLY A 267 -18.37 -9.80 -23.64
N LYS A 268 -18.34 -8.66 -22.94
CA LYS A 268 -18.84 -7.38 -23.44
C LYS A 268 -17.70 -6.41 -23.61
N GLU A 269 -17.66 -5.68 -24.72
CA GLU A 269 -16.71 -4.58 -24.90
C GLU A 269 -17.00 -3.45 -23.92
N MET A 270 -15.99 -3.01 -23.22
CA MET A 270 -16.07 -1.96 -22.19
C MET A 270 -14.88 -1.00 -22.31
N PRO A 271 -15.06 0.26 -21.88
CA PRO A 271 -13.96 1.22 -21.80
C PRO A 271 -12.81 0.72 -20.92
N VAL A 272 -11.56 0.97 -21.30
CA VAL A 272 -10.37 0.54 -20.52
C VAL A 272 -10.23 1.22 -19.15
N GLN A 273 -11.04 2.24 -18.84
CA GLN A 273 -11.15 2.90 -17.55
C GLN A 273 -12.23 2.30 -16.63
N THR A 274 -12.99 1.31 -17.09
CA THR A 274 -14.04 0.67 -16.31
C THR A 274 -13.45 0.07 -15.03
N VAL A 275 -14.13 0.27 -13.89
CA VAL A 275 -13.70 -0.33 -12.62
C VAL A 275 -14.02 -1.82 -12.62
N LEU A 276 -12.99 -2.64 -12.43
CA LEU A 276 -13.11 -4.10 -12.35
C LEU A 276 -13.68 -4.55 -11.00
N LYS A 277 -14.46 -5.60 -11.04
CA LYS A 277 -15.06 -6.26 -9.89
C LYS A 277 -14.44 -7.63 -9.65
N ASN A 278 -14.58 -8.11 -8.43
CA ASN A 278 -14.12 -9.45 -8.08
C ASN A 278 -14.87 -10.51 -8.91
N GLY A 279 -14.13 -11.41 -9.55
CA GLY A 279 -14.69 -12.45 -10.42
C GLY A 279 -14.79 -12.08 -11.90
N ASP A 280 -14.48 -10.83 -12.30
CA ASP A 280 -14.55 -10.43 -13.71
C ASP A 280 -13.57 -11.22 -14.58
N MET A 281 -14.03 -11.71 -15.73
CA MET A 281 -13.19 -12.27 -16.79
C MET A 281 -12.84 -11.17 -17.78
N VAL A 282 -11.55 -10.84 -17.86
CA VAL A 282 -11.04 -9.69 -18.62
C VAL A 282 -10.16 -10.14 -19.77
N LYS A 283 -10.52 -9.76 -20.98
CA LYS A 283 -9.74 -9.94 -22.21
C LYS A 283 -9.29 -8.58 -22.73
N ILE A 284 -7.97 -8.40 -22.85
CA ILE A 284 -7.40 -7.16 -23.40
C ILE A 284 -7.27 -7.31 -24.92
N LEU A 285 -7.78 -6.35 -25.64
CA LEU A 285 -7.62 -6.24 -27.09
C LEU A 285 -6.34 -5.44 -27.37
N THR A 286 -5.46 -5.99 -28.22
CA THR A 286 -4.14 -5.42 -28.49
C THR A 286 -3.93 -5.16 -29.97
N SER A 287 -3.14 -4.13 -30.31
CA SER A 287 -2.70 -3.83 -31.66
C SER A 287 -1.22 -3.42 -31.68
N SER A 288 -0.46 -3.90 -32.66
CA SER A 288 0.98 -3.62 -32.76
C SER A 288 1.32 -2.15 -33.10
N ASN A 289 0.36 -1.39 -33.62
CA ASN A 289 0.58 -0.03 -34.11
C ASN A 289 0.11 1.06 -33.15
N VAL A 290 -0.13 0.73 -31.87
CA VAL A 290 -0.67 1.66 -30.88
C VAL A 290 0.34 1.89 -29.77
N SER A 291 0.28 3.06 -29.18
CA SER A 291 1.07 3.48 -28.03
C SER A 291 0.16 3.70 -26.82
N PRO A 292 0.61 3.45 -25.59
CA PRO A 292 -0.19 3.72 -24.42
C PRO A 292 -0.50 5.21 -24.27
N SER A 293 -1.73 5.57 -23.93
CA SER A 293 -2.15 6.95 -23.75
C SER A 293 -1.62 7.51 -22.42
N LEU A 294 -1.11 8.76 -22.43
CA LEU A 294 -0.73 9.46 -21.20
C LEU A 294 -1.94 9.71 -20.27
N HIS A 295 -3.16 9.84 -20.83
CA HIS A 295 -4.38 9.95 -20.01
C HIS A 295 -4.64 8.74 -19.13
N TRP A 296 -4.08 7.58 -19.44
CA TRP A 296 -4.19 6.39 -18.61
C TRP A 296 -3.51 6.52 -17.24
N LEU A 297 -2.58 7.47 -17.10
CA LEU A 297 -1.95 7.75 -15.79
C LEU A 297 -2.96 8.19 -14.72
N SER A 298 -4.02 8.92 -15.11
CA SER A 298 -5.07 9.34 -14.18
C SER A 298 -6.03 8.20 -13.80
N SER A 299 -6.26 7.26 -14.72
CA SER A 299 -7.18 6.15 -14.54
C SER A 299 -6.54 4.93 -13.88
N SER A 300 -5.23 4.75 -14.07
CA SER A 300 -4.48 3.62 -13.48
C SER A 300 -4.37 3.72 -11.97
N LYS A 301 -4.55 2.59 -11.28
CA LYS A 301 -4.48 2.47 -9.83
C LYS A 301 -3.22 1.75 -9.34
N THR A 302 -2.52 1.03 -10.23
CA THR A 302 -1.29 0.31 -9.88
C THR A 302 -0.04 1.13 -10.18
N GLY A 303 0.95 1.03 -9.30
CA GLY A 303 2.28 1.61 -9.52
C GLY A 303 2.95 1.06 -10.78
N LYS A 304 2.81 -0.26 -11.04
CA LYS A 304 3.36 -0.93 -12.22
C LYS A 304 2.85 -0.35 -13.52
N ALA A 305 1.53 -0.16 -13.67
CA ALA A 305 0.94 0.45 -14.87
C ALA A 305 1.47 1.87 -15.08
N ARG A 306 1.44 2.70 -14.04
CA ARG A 306 1.92 4.09 -14.10
C ARG A 306 3.41 4.17 -14.45
N ALA A 307 4.25 3.35 -13.80
CA ALA A 307 5.69 3.30 -14.09
C ALA A 307 5.96 2.86 -15.52
N SER A 308 5.28 1.82 -16.01
CA SER A 308 5.44 1.31 -17.38
C SER A 308 5.02 2.35 -18.43
N ILE A 309 3.89 3.02 -18.23
CA ILE A 309 3.43 4.10 -19.14
C ILE A 309 4.46 5.24 -19.19
N ARG A 310 4.98 5.69 -18.04
CA ARG A 310 6.00 6.74 -17.96
C ARG A 310 7.30 6.30 -18.66
N LYS A 311 7.78 5.08 -18.38
CA LYS A 311 8.99 4.50 -18.98
C LYS A 311 8.88 4.44 -20.51
N TYR A 312 7.72 4.02 -21.05
CA TYR A 312 7.46 3.98 -22.47
C TYR A 312 7.68 5.36 -23.12
N TRP A 313 7.11 6.41 -22.54
CA TRP A 313 7.22 7.77 -23.06
C TRP A 313 8.59 8.39 -22.84
N GLN A 314 9.25 8.12 -21.72
CA GLN A 314 10.63 8.57 -21.47
C GLN A 314 11.63 7.92 -22.44
N GLY A 315 11.47 6.63 -22.72
CA GLY A 315 12.28 5.92 -23.71
C GLY A 315 12.16 6.53 -25.10
N ARG A 316 10.96 6.93 -25.50
CA ARG A 316 10.68 7.57 -26.78
C ARG A 316 11.23 9.00 -26.85
N ASN A 317 11.12 9.75 -25.78
CA ASN A 317 11.71 11.10 -25.69
C ASN A 317 13.26 11.06 -25.74
N LYS A 318 13.90 10.05 -25.11
CA LYS A 318 15.35 9.82 -25.21
C LYS A 318 15.78 9.38 -26.62
N SER A 319 14.93 8.66 -27.34
CA SER A 319 15.20 8.27 -28.73
C SER A 319 14.99 9.43 -29.70
N GLN A 320 14.05 10.34 -29.41
CA GLN A 320 13.84 11.58 -30.20
C GLN A 320 14.87 12.66 -29.85
N SER A 321 15.42 12.67 -28.62
CA SER A 321 16.47 13.64 -28.25
C SER A 321 17.85 13.34 -28.86
N LYS A 322 18.03 12.17 -29.50
CA LYS A 322 19.19 11.91 -30.38
C LYS A 322 19.02 12.44 -31.81
N GLN A 323 17.82 12.92 -32.17
CA GLN A 323 17.57 13.58 -33.46
C GLN A 323 17.36 15.07 -33.24
N LYS A 324 18.41 15.84 -33.53
CA LYS A 324 18.47 17.32 -33.65
C LYS A 324 17.98 18.10 -32.42
N LYS A 325 18.91 18.87 -31.84
CA LYS A 325 18.57 19.92 -30.87
C LYS A 325 17.68 20.95 -31.60
N VAL A 326 16.43 21.01 -31.22
CA VAL A 326 15.49 22.01 -31.67
C VAL A 326 15.54 23.15 -30.66
N TYR A 327 15.84 24.36 -31.14
CA TYR A 327 15.89 25.55 -30.31
C TYR A 327 14.60 26.35 -30.51
N ASN A 328 13.89 26.68 -29.46
CA ASN A 328 12.78 27.63 -29.50
C ASN A 328 13.31 28.99 -29.08
N THR A 329 13.01 30.01 -29.86
CA THR A 329 13.39 31.40 -29.59
C THR A 329 12.26 32.33 -30.02
N SER A 330 12.18 33.51 -29.40
CA SER A 330 11.20 34.52 -29.76
C SER A 330 11.94 35.68 -30.40
N LEU A 331 11.48 36.10 -31.59
CA LEU A 331 11.95 37.29 -32.30
C LEU A 331 10.91 38.41 -32.15
N ILE A 332 11.34 39.56 -31.69
CA ILE A 332 10.51 40.77 -31.68
C ILE A 332 10.96 41.65 -32.87
N ILE A 333 10.03 41.97 -33.76
CA ILE A 333 10.31 42.68 -34.98
C ILE A 333 9.34 43.85 -35.13
N ASP A 334 9.89 45.02 -35.40
CA ASP A 334 9.12 46.20 -35.78
C ASP A 334 8.96 46.23 -37.31
N LEU A 335 7.74 46.12 -37.81
CA LEU A 335 7.41 46.07 -39.22
C LEU A 335 6.68 47.35 -39.65
N PRO A 336 6.98 47.93 -40.80
CA PRO A 336 6.20 49.03 -41.35
C PRO A 336 4.75 48.60 -41.59
N HIS A 337 3.81 49.51 -41.34
CA HIS A 337 2.38 49.24 -41.50
C HIS A 337 1.93 49.18 -42.97
N ASN A 338 2.58 48.34 -43.77
CA ASN A 338 2.31 48.15 -45.19
C ASN A 338 1.71 46.77 -45.48
N PRO A 339 0.77 46.64 -46.39
CA PRO A 339 0.24 45.33 -46.82
C PRO A 339 1.35 44.42 -47.36
N GLY A 340 1.34 43.13 -46.92
CA GLY A 340 2.25 42.09 -47.41
C GLY A 340 3.53 41.87 -46.58
N VAL A 341 3.99 42.84 -45.78
CA VAL A 341 5.26 42.75 -45.01
C VAL A 341 5.29 41.59 -44.05
N LEU A 342 4.18 41.27 -43.38
CA LEU A 342 4.08 40.12 -42.50
C LEU A 342 4.30 38.80 -43.28
N GLY A 343 3.78 38.69 -44.48
CA GLY A 343 3.97 37.54 -45.37
C GLY A 343 5.44 37.36 -45.80
N GLU A 344 6.13 38.48 -46.12
CA GLU A 344 7.56 38.47 -46.49
C GLU A 344 8.42 37.95 -45.32
N ILE A 345 8.20 38.45 -44.11
CA ILE A 345 8.94 37.99 -42.92
C ILE A 345 8.65 36.52 -42.64
N SER A 346 7.37 36.09 -42.70
CA SER A 346 7.01 34.68 -42.50
C SER A 346 7.69 33.77 -43.53
N THR A 347 7.79 34.23 -44.79
CA THR A 347 8.49 33.49 -45.85
C THR A 347 10.00 33.40 -45.57
N LEU A 348 10.63 34.51 -45.17
CA LEU A 348 12.04 34.54 -44.79
C LEU A 348 12.37 33.59 -43.63
N ILE A 349 11.54 33.54 -42.60
CA ILE A 349 11.68 32.60 -41.48
C ILE A 349 11.61 31.16 -41.99
N GLY A 350 10.63 30.85 -42.85
CA GLY A 350 10.47 29.52 -43.44
C GLY A 350 11.65 29.10 -44.35
N MET A 351 12.15 30.02 -45.20
CA MET A 351 13.32 29.76 -46.05
C MET A 351 14.59 29.45 -45.28
N ASN A 352 14.72 29.99 -44.05
CA ASN A 352 15.83 29.66 -43.12
C ASN A 352 15.60 28.39 -42.31
N LYS A 353 14.73 27.47 -42.77
CA LYS A 353 14.44 26.17 -42.15
C LYS A 353 13.91 26.27 -40.72
N SER A 354 13.34 27.41 -40.36
CA SER A 354 12.70 27.67 -39.09
C SER A 354 11.18 27.55 -39.23
N ASN A 355 10.51 27.04 -38.20
CA ASN A 355 9.05 26.92 -38.15
C ASN A 355 8.48 27.99 -37.23
N ILE A 356 7.44 28.70 -37.66
CA ILE A 356 6.72 29.65 -36.80
C ILE A 356 5.71 28.87 -35.98
N ILE A 357 5.80 29.01 -34.64
CA ILE A 357 4.89 28.36 -33.68
C ILE A 357 3.73 29.29 -33.33
N ASN A 358 4.05 30.59 -33.13
CA ASN A 358 3.07 31.60 -32.73
C ASN A 358 3.48 32.97 -33.30
N ILE A 359 2.49 33.82 -33.55
CA ILE A 359 2.69 35.24 -33.94
C ILE A 359 1.74 36.06 -33.08
N GLU A 360 2.28 37.04 -32.35
CA GLU A 360 1.52 37.94 -31.49
C GLU A 360 1.83 39.40 -31.82
N LEU A 361 0.80 40.23 -31.97
CA LEU A 361 0.94 41.68 -32.13
C LEU A 361 1.11 42.33 -30.75
N LEU A 362 2.33 42.82 -30.46
CA LEU A 362 2.66 43.42 -29.17
C LEU A 362 2.25 44.90 -29.06
N LYS A 363 2.50 45.66 -30.14
CA LYS A 363 2.20 47.10 -30.17
C LYS A 363 1.76 47.52 -31.58
N ARG A 364 0.86 48.52 -31.61
CA ARG A 364 0.43 49.17 -32.83
C ARG A 364 0.67 50.67 -32.69
N LYS A 365 1.43 51.23 -33.64
CA LYS A 365 1.63 52.69 -33.82
C LYS A 365 1.25 53.07 -35.26
N GLU A 366 1.18 54.38 -35.53
CA GLU A 366 0.76 54.88 -36.85
C GLU A 366 1.70 54.41 -37.97
N ASP A 367 3.02 54.39 -37.71
CA ASP A 367 4.03 54.08 -38.73
C ASP A 367 4.55 52.65 -38.68
N TYR A 368 4.34 51.90 -37.58
CA TYR A 368 4.82 50.53 -37.46
C TYR A 368 3.98 49.62 -36.53
N LEU A 369 4.09 48.32 -36.77
CA LEU A 369 3.52 47.24 -36.00
C LEU A 369 4.66 46.43 -35.37
N GLN A 370 4.61 46.18 -34.07
CA GLN A 370 5.58 45.33 -33.38
C GLN A 370 4.97 43.93 -33.15
N PHE A 371 5.60 42.92 -33.76
CA PHE A 371 5.21 41.52 -33.63
C PHE A 371 6.23 40.70 -32.84
N SER A 372 5.75 39.75 -32.05
CA SER A 372 6.54 38.66 -31.53
C SER A 372 6.30 37.40 -32.34
N PHE A 373 7.36 36.78 -32.83
CA PHE A 373 7.35 35.50 -33.53
C PHE A 373 8.02 34.47 -32.65
N ASP A 374 7.28 33.47 -32.17
CA ASP A 374 7.88 32.30 -31.53
C ASP A 374 8.27 31.32 -32.63
N ILE A 375 9.56 31.11 -32.79
CA ILE A 375 10.12 30.30 -33.87
C ILE A 375 10.88 29.10 -33.32
N GLN A 376 10.78 28.03 -34.07
CA GLN A 376 11.49 26.78 -33.82
C GLN A 376 12.57 26.60 -34.88
N ILE A 377 13.83 26.57 -34.44
CA ILE A 377 15.00 26.41 -35.30
C ILE A 377 15.43 24.95 -35.22
N LYS A 378 15.58 24.29 -36.38
CA LYS A 378 16.00 22.88 -36.49
C LYS A 378 17.52 22.75 -36.66
#